data_350a062013d59785635ea243b11113da
#
_entry.id   350a062013d59785635ea243b11113da
#
_cell.length_a   1.000
_cell.length_b   1.000
_cell.length_c   1.000
_cell.angle_alpha   90.00
_cell.angle_beta   90.00
_cell.angle_gamma   90.00
#
_symmetry.space_group_name_H-M   'P 1'
#
loop_
_entity.id
_entity.type
_entity.pdbx_description
1 polymer ?
#
loop_
_entity_poly.entity_id
_entity_poly.type
_entity_poly.pdbx_seq_one_letter_code
_entity_poly.pdbx_strand_id
1 'polypeptide(L)'
;MYSTLIARGCVVMTLAAHIIALTLGNLDAAASPISQLSRGDAAWIHSVGLISLATGWGFLLHALWNIEDGRLWRLGCTLLSLCIPVLLYVAYYFATATDAALFGPNANDPLSVLASAIGISMCALQVGLKRLNAALAHANLVILLLWLGLIPVIPFIEPGWLGAYERCVGALMLIWTALLTFAPRFAARST
;
A
#
# COMPACT_ATOMS: atom_id res chain seq x y z
N MET A 1 -14.98 -11.99 9.98
CA MET A 1 -13.87 -12.96 9.82
C MET A 1 -13.47 -13.15 8.36
N TYR A 2 -14.40 -13.42 7.43
CA TYR A 2 -14.09 -13.62 6.01
C TYR A 2 -13.39 -12.42 5.34
N SER A 3 -13.82 -11.18 5.61
CA SER A 3 -13.25 -9.97 5.01
C SER A 3 -11.74 -9.83 5.25
N THR A 4 -11.27 -10.15 6.46
CA THR A 4 -9.82 -10.08 6.75
C THR A 4 -9.02 -11.23 6.12
N LEU A 5 -9.64 -12.39 5.92
CA LEU A 5 -9.01 -13.50 5.20
C LEU A 5 -8.85 -13.16 3.72
N ILE A 6 -9.89 -12.59 3.10
CA ILE A 6 -9.83 -12.11 1.71
C ILE A 6 -8.76 -11.02 1.57
N ALA A 7 -8.74 -10.03 2.49
CA ALA A 7 -7.74 -8.98 2.46
C ALA A 7 -6.29 -9.53 2.52
N ARG A 8 -6.04 -10.57 3.33
CA ARG A 8 -4.73 -11.26 3.36
C ARG A 8 -4.41 -11.97 2.07
N GLY A 9 -5.39 -12.67 1.49
CA GLY A 9 -5.23 -13.30 0.18
C GLY A 9 -4.85 -12.28 -0.89
N CYS A 10 -5.48 -11.11 -0.87
CA CYS A 10 -5.16 -10.01 -1.79
C CYS A 10 -3.74 -9.47 -1.59
N VAL A 11 -3.25 -9.35 -0.35
CA VAL A 11 -1.84 -8.95 -0.09
C VAL A 11 -0.87 -9.96 -0.69
N VAL A 12 -1.11 -11.26 -0.49
CA VAL A 12 -0.28 -12.33 -1.07
C VAL A 12 -0.33 -12.30 -2.61
N MET A 13 -1.50 -12.13 -3.19
CA MET A 13 -1.68 -12.00 -4.65
C MET A 13 -0.93 -10.79 -5.20
N THR A 14 -0.97 -9.64 -4.52
CA THR A 14 -0.23 -8.44 -4.92
C THR A 14 1.27 -8.69 -4.94
N LEU A 15 1.80 -9.32 -3.88
CA LEU A 15 3.22 -9.66 -3.79
C LEU A 15 3.62 -10.66 -4.89
N ALA A 16 2.83 -11.71 -5.09
CA ALA A 16 3.07 -12.71 -6.13
C ALA A 16 3.06 -12.08 -7.53
N ALA A 17 2.06 -11.26 -7.84
CA ALA A 17 1.96 -10.55 -9.12
C ALA A 17 3.19 -9.65 -9.37
N HIS A 18 3.66 -8.95 -8.33
CA HIS A 18 4.85 -8.10 -8.42
C HIS A 18 6.12 -8.92 -8.74
N ILE A 19 6.32 -10.04 -8.03
CA ILE A 19 7.48 -10.93 -8.24
C ILE A 19 7.43 -11.54 -9.65
N ILE A 20 6.27 -12.02 -10.09
CA ILE A 20 6.09 -12.61 -11.41
C ILE A 20 6.35 -11.57 -12.50
N ALA A 21 5.79 -10.37 -12.38
CA ALA A 21 5.99 -9.30 -13.36
C ALA A 21 7.48 -8.89 -13.45
N LEU A 22 8.17 -8.83 -12.33
CA LEU A 22 9.61 -8.54 -12.29
C LEU A 22 10.43 -9.62 -13.00
N THR A 23 10.11 -10.89 -12.72
CA THR A 23 10.84 -12.04 -13.29
C THR A 23 10.61 -12.17 -14.79
N LEU A 24 9.35 -12.06 -15.25
CA LEU A 24 9.01 -12.16 -16.67
C LEU A 24 9.49 -10.95 -17.47
N GLY A 25 9.55 -9.77 -16.84
CA GLY A 25 10.06 -8.55 -17.47
C GLY A 25 11.60 -8.52 -17.60
N ASN A 26 12.33 -9.48 -17.04
CA ASN A 26 13.80 -9.49 -16.99
C ASN A 26 14.38 -8.16 -16.47
N LEU A 27 13.72 -7.55 -15.49
CA LEU A 27 14.09 -6.24 -14.95
C LEU A 27 15.04 -6.40 -13.76
N ASP A 28 16.02 -5.51 -13.68
CA ASP A 28 16.89 -5.41 -12.52
C ASP A 28 16.10 -4.87 -11.32
N ALA A 29 15.96 -5.68 -10.28
CA ALA A 29 15.23 -5.33 -9.08
C ALA A 29 15.82 -4.13 -8.33
N ALA A 30 17.11 -3.85 -8.44
CA ALA A 30 17.75 -2.72 -7.78
C ALA A 30 17.54 -1.42 -8.57
N ALA A 31 17.79 -1.46 -9.87
CA ALA A 31 17.83 -0.27 -10.72
C ALA A 31 16.47 0.08 -11.33
N SER A 32 15.68 -0.94 -11.73
CA SER A 32 14.45 -0.71 -12.48
C SER A 32 13.31 -0.23 -11.56
N PRO A 33 12.80 1.00 -11.71
CA PRO A 33 11.64 1.49 -10.97
C PRO A 33 10.39 0.61 -11.17
N ILE A 34 9.47 0.63 -10.20
CA ILE A 34 8.19 -0.11 -10.31
C ILE A 34 7.39 0.35 -11.54
N SER A 35 7.51 1.62 -11.93
CA SER A 35 6.88 2.15 -13.14
C SER A 35 7.34 1.45 -14.43
N GLN A 36 8.54 0.86 -14.46
CA GLN A 36 8.99 0.07 -15.61
C GLN A 36 8.27 -1.27 -15.73
N LEU A 37 7.68 -1.79 -14.66
CA LEU A 37 6.80 -2.97 -14.70
C LEU A 37 5.53 -2.75 -15.54
N SER A 38 5.18 -1.48 -15.81
CA SER A 38 4.08 -1.12 -16.71
C SER A 38 4.43 -1.26 -18.19
N ARG A 39 5.67 -1.64 -18.52
CA ARG A 39 6.14 -1.78 -19.90
C ARG A 39 6.29 -3.26 -20.25
N GLY A 40 5.96 -3.60 -21.50
CA GLY A 40 6.11 -4.95 -22.02
C GLY A 40 4.97 -5.90 -21.63
N ASP A 41 5.18 -7.18 -22.01
CA ASP A 41 4.14 -8.22 -21.94
C ASP A 41 3.70 -8.60 -20.53
N ALA A 42 4.48 -8.26 -19.51
CA ALA A 42 4.18 -8.56 -18.11
C ALA A 42 3.42 -7.44 -17.37
N ALA A 43 3.18 -6.29 -18.02
CA ALA A 43 2.54 -5.12 -17.40
C ALA A 43 1.15 -5.41 -16.81
N TRP A 44 0.35 -6.23 -17.49
CA TRP A 44 -0.98 -6.62 -17.01
C TRP A 44 -0.95 -7.41 -15.70
N ILE A 45 0.13 -8.19 -15.46
CA ILE A 45 0.29 -8.97 -14.22
C ILE A 45 0.45 -8.02 -13.04
N HIS A 46 1.27 -6.98 -13.19
CA HIS A 46 1.44 -5.96 -12.16
C HIS A 46 0.14 -5.21 -11.88
N SER A 47 -0.62 -4.87 -12.94
CA SER A 47 -1.93 -4.24 -12.82
C SER A 47 -2.93 -5.12 -12.05
N VAL A 48 -2.96 -6.43 -12.30
CA VAL A 48 -3.75 -7.41 -11.52
C VAL A 48 -3.36 -7.37 -10.05
N GLY A 49 -2.06 -7.24 -9.74
CA GLY A 49 -1.59 -7.08 -8.36
C GLY A 49 -2.14 -5.83 -7.69
N LEU A 50 -2.13 -4.68 -8.36
CA LEU A 50 -2.68 -3.42 -7.83
C LEU A 50 -4.19 -3.47 -7.64
N ILE A 51 -4.94 -4.08 -8.59
CA ILE A 51 -6.39 -4.31 -8.46
C ILE A 51 -6.66 -5.22 -7.25
N SER A 52 -5.86 -6.26 -7.08
CA SER A 52 -5.96 -7.15 -5.91
C SER A 52 -5.75 -6.38 -4.61
N LEU A 53 -4.75 -5.49 -4.53
CA LEU A 53 -4.51 -4.66 -3.35
C LEU A 53 -5.69 -3.72 -3.07
N ALA A 54 -6.20 -3.03 -4.08
CA ALA A 54 -7.37 -2.16 -3.97
C ALA A 54 -8.60 -2.92 -3.45
N THR A 55 -8.84 -4.13 -3.98
CA THR A 55 -9.89 -5.04 -3.52
C THR A 55 -9.67 -5.44 -2.06
N GLY A 56 -8.45 -5.82 -1.71
CA GLY A 56 -8.06 -6.16 -0.34
C GLY A 56 -8.32 -5.02 0.64
N TRP A 57 -8.03 -3.78 0.25
CA TRP A 57 -8.34 -2.60 1.06
C TRP A 57 -9.84 -2.38 1.23
N GLY A 58 -10.66 -2.64 0.21
CA GLY A 58 -12.12 -2.59 0.33
C GLY A 58 -12.65 -3.54 1.40
N PHE A 59 -12.20 -4.81 1.39
CA PHE A 59 -12.55 -5.80 2.41
C PHE A 59 -11.99 -5.47 3.79
N LEU A 60 -10.76 -4.96 3.86
CA LEU A 60 -10.14 -4.51 5.10
C LEU A 60 -10.93 -3.36 5.71
N LEU A 61 -11.27 -2.34 4.92
CA LEU A 61 -12.07 -1.20 5.37
C LEU A 61 -13.44 -1.60 5.87
N HIS A 62 -14.12 -2.51 5.17
CA HIS A 62 -15.38 -3.08 5.66
C HIS A 62 -15.22 -3.71 7.05
N ALA A 63 -14.08 -4.38 7.30
CA ALA A 63 -13.81 -4.97 8.60
C ALA A 63 -13.43 -3.94 9.67
N LEU A 64 -12.72 -2.86 9.30
CA LEU A 64 -12.22 -1.83 10.22
C LEU A 64 -13.29 -0.80 10.60
N TRP A 65 -14.24 -0.52 9.70
CA TRP A 65 -15.18 0.61 9.82
C TRP A 65 -16.00 0.59 11.10
N ASN A 66 -16.35 -0.60 11.60
CA ASN A 66 -17.22 -0.80 12.76
C ASN A 66 -16.47 -1.18 14.03
N ILE A 67 -15.12 -1.13 14.06
CA ILE A 67 -14.37 -1.56 15.25
C ILE A 67 -14.31 -0.47 16.30
N GLU A 68 -14.16 0.78 15.89
CA GLU A 68 -13.91 1.91 16.77
C GLU A 68 -14.67 3.14 16.23
N ASP A 69 -15.31 3.92 17.13
CA ASP A 69 -16.10 5.09 16.76
C ASP A 69 -15.34 6.42 16.81
N GLY A 70 -14.05 6.38 17.14
CA GLY A 70 -13.22 7.57 17.27
C GLY A 70 -13.12 8.36 15.96
N ARG A 71 -13.21 9.70 16.03
CA ARG A 71 -13.10 10.58 14.84
C ARG A 71 -11.81 10.34 14.06
N LEU A 72 -10.68 10.16 14.74
CA LEU A 72 -9.40 9.88 14.10
C LEU A 72 -9.40 8.52 13.41
N TRP A 73 -10.02 7.50 14.02
CA TRP A 73 -10.18 6.19 13.38
C TRP A 73 -10.96 6.29 12.08
N ARG A 74 -12.10 6.96 12.10
CA ARG A 74 -12.93 7.18 10.90
C ARG A 74 -12.18 7.99 9.83
N LEU A 75 -11.42 9.03 10.24
CA LEU A 75 -10.56 9.77 9.32
C LEU A 75 -9.53 8.85 8.64
N GLY A 76 -8.84 8.01 9.40
CA GLY A 76 -7.87 7.06 8.84
C GLY A 76 -8.51 6.08 7.86
N CYS A 77 -9.68 5.52 8.20
CA CYS A 77 -10.44 4.65 7.30
C CYS A 77 -10.91 5.39 6.04
N THR A 78 -11.38 6.65 6.16
CA THR A 78 -11.79 7.46 5.02
C THR A 78 -10.63 7.74 4.08
N LEU A 79 -9.47 8.15 4.61
CA LEU A 79 -8.28 8.39 3.80
C LEU A 79 -7.83 7.12 3.07
N LEU A 80 -7.84 5.97 3.75
CA LEU A 80 -7.54 4.69 3.12
C LEU A 80 -8.56 4.33 2.02
N SER A 81 -9.86 4.67 2.21
CA SER A 81 -10.88 4.44 1.17
C SER A 81 -10.64 5.30 -0.07
N LEU A 82 -10.15 6.53 0.09
CA LEU A 82 -9.80 7.41 -1.03
C LEU A 82 -8.55 6.93 -1.80
N CYS A 83 -7.70 6.12 -1.17
CA CYS A 83 -6.57 5.50 -1.87
C CYS A 83 -7.01 4.40 -2.86
N ILE A 84 -8.18 3.78 -2.68
CA ILE A 84 -8.67 2.70 -3.56
C ILE A 84 -8.82 3.18 -5.01
N PRO A 85 -9.58 4.26 -5.31
CA PRO A 85 -9.70 4.75 -6.69
C PRO A 85 -8.36 5.20 -7.28
N VAL A 86 -7.43 5.71 -6.47
CA VAL A 86 -6.08 6.06 -6.94
C VAL A 86 -5.31 4.80 -7.36
N LEU A 87 -5.35 3.72 -6.57
CA LEU A 87 -4.74 2.44 -6.94
C LEU A 87 -5.35 1.85 -8.22
N LEU A 88 -6.68 1.91 -8.36
CA LEU A 88 -7.37 1.43 -9.56
C LEU A 88 -7.00 2.26 -10.78
N TYR A 89 -6.86 3.58 -10.62
CA TYR A 89 -6.41 4.46 -11.69
C TYR A 89 -4.98 4.13 -12.11
N VAL A 90 -4.05 3.93 -11.15
CA VAL A 90 -2.67 3.53 -11.42
C VAL A 90 -2.62 2.15 -12.11
N ALA A 91 -3.44 1.20 -11.66
CA ALA A 91 -3.55 -0.11 -12.28
C ALA A 91 -4.04 -0.05 -13.73
N TYR A 92 -5.09 0.75 -13.98
CA TYR A 92 -5.60 0.98 -15.32
C TYR A 92 -4.54 1.60 -16.23
N TYR A 93 -3.84 2.61 -15.71
CA TYR A 93 -2.78 3.28 -16.46
C TYR A 93 -1.65 2.31 -16.82
N PHE A 94 -1.18 1.49 -15.88
CA PHE A 94 -0.15 0.48 -16.15
C PHE A 94 -0.60 -0.57 -17.18
N ALA A 95 -1.90 -0.87 -17.24
CA ALA A 95 -2.45 -1.80 -18.23
C ALA A 95 -2.56 -1.20 -19.64
N THR A 96 -2.68 0.13 -19.76
CA THR A 96 -3.07 0.80 -21.02
C THR A 96 -2.01 1.74 -21.60
N ALA A 97 -1.07 2.22 -20.78
CA ALA A 97 -0.09 3.21 -21.22
C ALA A 97 1.02 2.58 -22.05
N THR A 98 1.20 3.09 -23.25
CA THR A 98 2.34 2.78 -24.13
C THR A 98 3.58 3.60 -23.78
N ASP A 99 3.41 4.78 -23.16
CA ASP A 99 4.50 5.70 -22.76
C ASP A 99 4.39 6.09 -21.29
N ALA A 100 5.40 5.71 -20.51
CA ALA A 100 5.40 5.86 -19.04
C ALA A 100 5.76 7.29 -18.58
N ALA A 101 5.11 8.32 -19.10
CA ALA A 101 5.34 9.72 -18.71
C ALA A 101 4.59 10.16 -17.44
N LEU A 102 3.82 9.28 -16.76
CA LEU A 102 3.01 9.65 -15.59
C LEU A 102 3.81 9.91 -14.30
N PHE A 103 5.04 9.45 -14.23
CA PHE A 103 5.85 9.53 -13.01
C PHE A 103 7.07 10.43 -13.22
N GLY A 104 6.79 11.69 -13.58
CA GLY A 104 7.82 12.73 -13.57
C GLY A 104 8.07 13.26 -12.15
N PRO A 105 9.17 14.03 -11.95
CA PRO A 105 9.56 14.55 -10.63
C PRO A 105 8.63 15.66 -10.08
N ASN A 106 7.41 15.77 -10.58
CA ASN A 106 6.47 16.81 -10.19
C ASN A 106 5.61 16.37 -8.99
N ALA A 107 5.44 17.26 -8.04
CA ALA A 107 4.72 17.07 -6.77
C ALA A 107 3.23 16.67 -6.88
N ASN A 108 2.68 16.59 -8.08
CA ASN A 108 1.29 16.17 -8.37
C ASN A 108 1.19 14.70 -8.83
N ASP A 109 2.23 13.93 -8.65
CA ASP A 109 2.25 12.51 -8.98
C ASP A 109 1.23 11.76 -8.12
N PRO A 110 0.34 10.93 -8.72
CA PRO A 110 -0.62 10.11 -7.99
C PRO A 110 0.00 9.25 -6.87
N LEU A 111 1.25 8.83 -7.05
CA LEU A 111 1.97 8.07 -6.02
C LEU A 111 2.35 8.92 -4.81
N SER A 112 2.70 10.17 -4.98
CA SER A 112 3.00 11.08 -3.85
C SER A 112 1.75 11.39 -3.04
N VAL A 113 0.61 11.57 -3.71
CA VAL A 113 -0.70 11.72 -3.07
C VAL A 113 -1.07 10.46 -2.30
N LEU A 114 -0.90 9.29 -2.92
CA LEU A 114 -1.15 7.99 -2.30
C LEU A 114 -0.25 7.79 -1.06
N ALA A 115 1.05 8.04 -1.18
CA ALA A 115 2.00 7.92 -0.09
C ALA A 115 1.65 8.84 1.09
N SER A 116 1.26 10.08 0.80
CA SER A 116 0.84 11.04 1.82
C SER A 116 -0.44 10.60 2.53
N ALA A 117 -1.46 10.16 1.77
CA ALA A 117 -2.72 9.69 2.31
C ALA A 117 -2.54 8.44 3.20
N ILE A 118 -1.65 7.51 2.81
CA ILE A 118 -1.29 6.34 3.61
C ILE A 118 -0.61 6.77 4.92
N GLY A 119 0.38 7.67 4.87
CA GLY A 119 1.06 8.17 6.07
C GLY A 119 0.09 8.85 7.05
N ILE A 120 -0.81 9.69 6.55
CA ILE A 120 -1.84 10.32 7.38
C ILE A 120 -2.83 9.27 7.94
N SER A 121 -3.19 8.24 7.17
CA SER A 121 -4.00 7.12 7.66
C SER A 121 -3.31 6.37 8.80
N MET A 122 -2.01 6.09 8.68
CA MET A 122 -1.22 5.45 9.74
C MET A 122 -1.24 6.27 11.03
N CYS A 123 -1.05 7.60 10.92
CA CYS A 123 -1.14 8.52 12.07
C CYS A 123 -2.53 8.51 12.70
N ALA A 124 -3.58 8.61 11.88
CA ALA A 124 -4.94 8.70 12.34
C ALA A 124 -5.42 7.41 13.03
N LEU A 125 -5.02 6.24 12.50
CA LEU A 125 -5.38 4.94 13.08
C LEU A 125 -4.61 4.63 14.37
N GLN A 126 -3.48 5.28 14.64
CA GLN A 126 -2.60 5.00 15.78
C GLN A 126 -3.34 5.03 17.13
N VAL A 127 -4.19 6.03 17.33
CA VAL A 127 -4.93 6.19 18.60
C VAL A 127 -5.90 5.03 18.82
N GLY A 128 -6.66 4.65 17.79
CA GLY A 128 -7.59 3.51 17.86
C GLY A 128 -6.84 2.19 18.05
N LEU A 129 -5.75 1.96 17.34
CA LEU A 129 -4.91 0.76 17.49
C LEU A 129 -4.38 0.63 18.91
N LYS A 130 -3.97 1.74 19.55
CA LYS A 130 -3.51 1.73 20.96
C LYS A 130 -4.60 1.27 21.92
N ARG A 131 -5.86 1.63 21.68
CA ARG A 131 -7.00 1.17 22.48
C ARG A 131 -7.32 -0.30 22.28
N LEU A 132 -7.13 -0.80 21.05
CA LEU A 132 -7.40 -2.19 20.71
C LEU A 132 -6.29 -3.13 21.20
N ASN A 133 -5.03 -2.80 20.93
CA ASN A 133 -3.89 -3.63 21.28
C ASN A 133 -2.58 -2.85 21.20
N ALA A 134 -1.83 -2.82 22.29
CA ALA A 134 -0.55 -2.10 22.39
C ALA A 134 0.50 -2.60 21.38
N ALA A 135 0.57 -3.92 21.13
CA ALA A 135 1.56 -4.48 20.19
C ALA A 135 1.25 -4.05 18.75
N LEU A 136 -0.04 -4.03 18.36
CA LEU A 136 -0.44 -3.49 17.04
C LEU A 136 -0.10 -2.01 16.90
N ALA A 137 -0.33 -1.23 17.95
CA ALA A 137 -0.01 0.20 17.96
C ALA A 137 1.51 0.43 17.86
N HIS A 138 2.33 -0.34 18.58
CA HIS A 138 3.78 -0.24 18.46
C HIS A 138 4.26 -0.63 17.05
N ALA A 139 3.73 -1.71 16.46
CA ALA A 139 4.08 -2.11 15.10
C ALA A 139 3.67 -1.03 14.09
N ASN A 140 2.46 -0.46 14.21
CA ASN A 140 2.03 0.65 13.37
C ASN A 140 2.94 1.87 13.51
N LEU A 141 3.34 2.22 14.73
CA LEU A 141 4.26 3.34 14.98
C LEU A 141 5.62 3.12 14.32
N VAL A 142 6.19 1.92 14.45
CA VAL A 142 7.47 1.58 13.80
C VAL A 142 7.35 1.72 12.28
N ILE A 143 6.28 1.17 11.67
CA ILE A 143 6.05 1.28 10.24
C ILE A 143 5.87 2.75 9.82
N LEU A 144 5.12 3.53 10.60
CA LEU A 144 4.93 4.97 10.35
C LEU A 144 6.25 5.74 10.39
N LEU A 145 7.11 5.47 11.38
CA LEU A 145 8.43 6.13 11.48
C LEU A 145 9.34 5.77 10.30
N LEU A 146 9.34 4.50 9.88
CA LEU A 146 10.05 4.06 8.68
C LEU A 146 9.47 4.74 7.43
N TRP A 147 8.15 4.84 7.31
CA TRP A 147 7.47 5.53 6.20
C TRP A 147 7.87 6.99 6.11
N LEU A 148 7.78 7.71 7.24
CA LEU A 148 8.16 9.13 7.31
C LEU A 148 9.66 9.37 7.07
N GLY A 149 10.52 8.40 7.40
CA GLY A 149 11.95 8.46 7.12
C GLY A 149 12.29 8.16 5.67
N LEU A 150 11.56 7.26 5.03
CA LEU A 150 11.83 6.86 3.65
C LEU A 150 11.30 7.88 2.64
N ILE A 151 10.05 8.34 2.76
CA ILE A 151 9.42 9.18 1.74
C ILE A 151 10.22 10.44 1.36
N PRO A 152 10.79 11.22 2.30
CA PRO A 152 11.58 12.41 1.96
C PRO A 152 12.91 12.11 1.26
N VAL A 153 13.36 10.86 1.27
CA VAL A 153 14.67 10.47 0.70
C VAL A 153 14.58 10.28 -0.83
N ILE A 154 13.39 10.11 -1.40
CA ILE A 154 13.18 9.91 -2.85
C ILE A 154 14.06 10.81 -3.74
N PRO A 155 14.10 12.14 -3.54
CA PRO A 155 14.88 13.03 -4.42
C PRO A 155 16.39 12.81 -4.37
N PHE A 156 16.88 12.08 -3.38
CA PHE A 156 18.31 11.85 -3.13
C PHE A 156 18.75 10.43 -3.51
N ILE A 157 17.82 9.57 -3.99
CA ILE A 157 18.14 8.20 -4.39
C ILE A 157 18.86 8.22 -5.75
N GLU A 158 20.01 7.59 -5.80
CA GLU A 158 20.71 7.37 -7.05
C GLU A 158 19.87 6.48 -8.00
N PRO A 159 19.87 6.75 -9.32
CA PRO A 159 19.05 6.00 -10.28
C PRO A 159 19.27 4.48 -10.21
N GLY A 160 20.47 4.02 -9.90
CA GLY A 160 20.80 2.59 -9.76
C GLY A 160 20.13 1.89 -8.55
N TRP A 161 19.55 2.64 -7.61
CA TRP A 161 18.90 2.11 -6.42
C TRP A 161 17.41 2.45 -6.33
N LEU A 162 16.89 3.18 -7.31
CA LEU A 162 15.49 3.64 -7.29
C LEU A 162 14.50 2.48 -7.23
N GLY A 163 14.76 1.42 -7.99
CA GLY A 163 13.91 0.23 -7.99
C GLY A 163 13.89 -0.49 -6.64
N ALA A 164 15.03 -0.66 -6.00
CA ALA A 164 15.12 -1.24 -4.67
C ALA A 164 14.37 -0.39 -3.64
N TYR A 165 14.54 0.93 -3.71
CA TYR A 165 13.87 1.87 -2.83
C TYR A 165 12.33 1.78 -2.94
N GLU A 166 11.78 1.85 -4.16
CA GLU A 166 10.32 1.77 -4.38
C GLU A 166 9.75 0.43 -3.89
N ARG A 167 10.49 -0.66 -4.04
CA ARG A 167 10.10 -1.97 -3.52
C ARG A 167 10.12 -2.04 -2.00
N CYS A 168 11.08 -1.39 -1.34
CA CYS A 168 11.08 -1.26 0.11
C CYS A 168 9.85 -0.51 0.61
N VAL A 169 9.48 0.60 -0.03
CA VAL A 169 8.27 1.37 0.30
C VAL A 169 7.01 0.53 0.04
N GLY A 170 6.94 -0.16 -1.09
CA GLY A 170 5.83 -1.06 -1.42
C GLY A 170 5.70 -2.22 -0.43
N ALA A 171 6.81 -2.86 -0.05
CA ALA A 171 6.82 -3.92 0.95
C ALA A 171 6.34 -3.42 2.32
N LEU A 172 6.77 -2.23 2.73
CA LEU A 172 6.34 -1.61 3.99
C LEU A 172 4.81 -1.37 3.99
N MET A 173 4.25 -0.92 2.87
CA MET A 173 2.81 -0.77 2.69
C MET A 173 2.07 -2.10 2.78
N LEU A 174 2.59 -3.17 2.16
CA LEU A 174 1.98 -4.50 2.23
C LEU A 174 2.04 -5.09 3.64
N ILE A 175 3.17 -4.92 4.35
CA ILE A 175 3.33 -5.32 5.75
C ILE A 175 2.32 -4.58 6.63
N TRP A 176 2.18 -3.27 6.45
CA TRP A 176 1.19 -2.49 7.18
C TRP A 176 -0.24 -2.95 6.91
N THR A 177 -0.59 -3.19 5.65
CA THR A 177 -1.90 -3.72 5.26
C THR A 177 -2.17 -5.07 5.93
N ALA A 178 -1.20 -5.98 5.89
CA ALA A 178 -1.29 -7.27 6.57
C ALA A 178 -1.48 -7.11 8.09
N LEU A 179 -0.74 -6.20 8.72
CA LEU A 179 -0.86 -5.88 10.15
C LEU A 179 -2.28 -5.45 10.50
N LEU A 180 -2.88 -4.55 9.74
CA LEU A 180 -4.25 -4.06 9.99
C LEU A 180 -5.29 -5.16 9.93
N THR A 181 -5.06 -6.25 9.18
CA THR A 181 -6.00 -7.39 9.14
C THR A 181 -6.14 -8.12 10.48
N PHE A 182 -5.27 -7.84 11.47
CA PHE A 182 -5.37 -8.41 12.80
C PHE A 182 -6.23 -7.56 13.75
N ALA A 183 -6.43 -6.27 13.48
CA ALA A 183 -7.19 -5.37 14.35
C ALA A 183 -8.61 -5.91 14.72
N PRO A 184 -9.42 -6.45 13.77
CA PRO A 184 -10.74 -7.00 14.11
C PRO A 184 -10.72 -8.18 15.07
N ARG A 185 -9.61 -8.93 15.14
CA ARG A 185 -9.49 -10.06 16.08
C ARG A 185 -9.33 -9.60 17.51
N PHE A 186 -8.68 -8.45 17.73
CA PHE A 186 -8.51 -7.89 19.07
C PHE A 186 -9.78 -7.19 19.54
N ALA A 187 -10.50 -6.50 18.65
CA ALA A 187 -11.80 -5.94 18.96
C ALA A 187 -12.80 -7.01 19.46
N ALA A 188 -12.85 -8.16 18.79
CA ALA A 188 -13.75 -9.25 19.18
C ALA A 188 -13.41 -9.94 20.53
N ARG A 189 -12.25 -9.65 21.13
CA ARG A 189 -11.85 -10.18 22.43
C ARG A 189 -12.11 -9.23 23.60
N SER A 190 -12.43 -7.99 23.29
CA SER A 190 -12.71 -6.93 24.29
C SER A 190 -14.19 -6.75 24.58
N THR A 191 -15.05 -7.41 23.83
CA THR A 191 -16.52 -7.55 24.07
C THR A 191 -16.84 -8.84 24.78
#